data_e45a41af71d9ec43dbbedad842bc9cc6
#
_entry.id   e45a41af71d9ec43dbbedad842bc9cc6
#
_cell.length_a   1.000
_cell.length_b   1.000
_cell.length_c   1.000
_cell.angle_alpha   90.00
_cell.angle_beta   90.00
_cell.angle_gamma   90.00
#
_symmetry.space_group_name_H-M   'P 1'
#
loop_
_entity.id
_entity.type
_entity.pdbx_description
1 polymer ?
#
loop_
_entity_poly.entity_id
_entity_poly.type
_entity_poly.pdbx_seq_one_letter_code
_entity_poly.pdbx_strand_id
1 'polypeptide(L)'
;MGGEKSKDYTFGKMIIQILSREEIIEKYLKLEKENEKLKKEKEALEKELRKYKNPNTPPSANQHLKPSYIKEINVKPHKRGAPPGHKGTTRAKKETLNVRHICGEECPNCQSEDFQVIGCKLQQQEELPPEIQPETVNITRDICQCNKCHLKFLARDNQTPLQGKFGINLMVLIIFLKFIVRGVLRKTTSFLDASFALKLAPASVHAIIERAAKAGEAEYESLKQKIKSAKLLYIDETSFSVLGKNWWVWAFRSDTDLLLVIRNSRGNNVLEEILGKDYAGIVVCDCWRAYDFLINAFLQRCWAHLLRKSKELKSVAGRHFHKKLTALFDDIKKFNDKERTEKQRMRKYTKMTAKLQKIISYYSRYEECKSVTKYIDFHLESWFTCIKLAGVQPTNNYAEQAIRETVLVRKIIGAFRSNNGTKTYETLASLIATWQYQKLDIKKELCRMLSTNLC
;
A
#
# COMPACT_ATOMS: atom_id res chain seq x y z
N MET A 1 -19.35 79.36 -8.66
CA MET A 1 -18.40 78.82 -7.70
C MET A 1 -18.67 77.34 -7.54
N GLY A 2 -17.62 76.51 -7.71
CA GLY A 2 -17.49 75.09 -7.35
C GLY A 2 -18.21 74.15 -8.33
N GLY A 3 -17.59 73.64 -9.24
CA GLY A 3 -16.53 72.87 -9.69
C GLY A 3 -16.38 71.58 -8.91
N GLU A 4 -17.16 70.51 -9.23
CA GLU A 4 -16.82 69.19 -8.80
C GLU A 4 -16.57 68.29 -10.00
N LYS A 5 -15.34 67.82 -9.99
CA LYS A 5 -14.70 66.95 -10.96
C LYS A 5 -15.33 65.56 -10.92
N SER A 6 -16.05 65.19 -11.96
CA SER A 6 -16.25 63.76 -12.26
C SER A 6 -14.97 63.20 -12.86
N LYS A 7 -14.11 62.68 -12.01
CA LYS A 7 -13.05 61.74 -12.42
C LYS A 7 -13.60 60.33 -12.30
N ASP A 8 -13.22 59.52 -13.28
CA ASP A 8 -13.22 58.06 -13.25
C ASP A 8 -14.47 57.33 -13.81
N TYR A 9 -14.87 57.71 -15.05
CA TYR A 9 -15.59 56.77 -15.92
C TYR A 9 -14.93 56.63 -17.31
N THR A 10 -13.60 56.68 -17.38
CA THR A 10 -12.86 56.55 -18.65
C THR A 10 -12.16 55.18 -18.80
N PHE A 11 -12.55 54.17 -18.05
CA PHE A 11 -11.99 52.81 -18.20
C PHE A 11 -12.98 51.81 -18.81
N GLY A 12 -13.96 52.24 -19.52
CA GLY A 12 -14.99 51.38 -20.12
C GLY A 12 -15.36 51.64 -21.58
N LYS A 13 -14.74 52.62 -22.23
CA LYS A 13 -14.88 52.79 -23.67
C LYS A 13 -13.66 52.15 -24.37
N MET A 14 -13.55 50.87 -24.31
CA MET A 14 -12.92 50.11 -25.38
C MET A 14 -13.77 50.36 -26.62
N ILE A 15 -13.23 51.15 -27.55
CA ILE A 15 -13.76 51.34 -28.88
C ILE A 15 -13.98 49.96 -29.46
N ILE A 16 -15.23 49.51 -29.54
CA ILE A 16 -15.61 48.35 -30.35
C ILE A 16 -15.38 48.85 -31.78
N GLN A 17 -14.17 48.63 -32.30
CA GLN A 17 -13.90 48.74 -33.70
C GLN A 17 -14.80 47.70 -34.36
N ILE A 18 -15.81 48.15 -35.11
CA ILE A 18 -16.66 47.30 -35.93
C ILE A 18 -15.73 46.83 -37.05
N LEU A 19 -15.13 45.66 -36.85
CA LEU A 19 -14.30 44.99 -37.84
C LEU A 19 -15.19 44.61 -39.02
N SER A 20 -14.73 44.82 -40.23
CA SER A 20 -15.39 44.30 -41.41
C SER A 20 -15.52 42.76 -41.33
N ARG A 21 -16.48 42.22 -42.07
CA ARG A 21 -16.71 40.77 -42.13
C ARG A 21 -15.43 40.03 -42.52
N GLU A 22 -14.63 40.62 -43.42
CA GLU A 22 -13.38 40.10 -43.90
C GLU A 22 -12.26 40.07 -42.83
N GLU A 23 -12.16 41.16 -42.03
CA GLU A 23 -11.22 41.22 -40.90
C GLU A 23 -11.57 40.23 -39.77
N ILE A 24 -12.85 39.97 -39.56
CA ILE A 24 -13.31 38.96 -38.59
C ILE A 24 -12.92 37.57 -39.09
N ILE A 25 -13.11 37.26 -40.37
CA ILE A 25 -12.75 35.98 -40.96
C ILE A 25 -11.23 35.78 -40.90
N GLU A 26 -10.44 36.80 -41.20
CA GLU A 26 -8.99 36.72 -41.15
C GLU A 26 -8.49 36.48 -39.73
N LYS A 27 -9.03 37.18 -38.73
CA LYS A 27 -8.73 36.94 -37.32
C LYS A 27 -9.16 35.55 -36.86
N TYR A 28 -10.32 35.07 -37.28
CA TYR A 28 -10.79 33.73 -37.00
C TYR A 28 -9.85 32.66 -37.54
N LEU A 29 -9.45 32.76 -38.79
CA LEU A 29 -8.51 31.83 -39.42
C LEU A 29 -7.11 31.86 -38.77
N LYS A 30 -6.69 33.03 -38.28
CA LYS A 30 -5.42 33.17 -37.55
C LYS A 30 -5.50 32.49 -36.18
N LEU A 31 -6.60 32.66 -35.42
CA LEU A 31 -6.87 32.02 -34.15
C LEU A 31 -7.00 30.50 -34.32
N GLU A 32 -7.61 30.03 -35.38
CA GLU A 32 -7.75 28.61 -35.66
C GLU A 32 -6.39 27.95 -35.92
N LYS A 33 -5.51 28.58 -36.70
CA LYS A 33 -4.13 28.12 -36.89
C LYS A 33 -3.32 28.12 -35.59
N GLU A 34 -3.51 29.13 -34.75
CA GLU A 34 -2.83 29.23 -33.46
C GLU A 34 -3.35 28.14 -32.47
N ASN A 35 -4.65 27.88 -32.48
CA ASN A 35 -5.25 26.78 -31.70
C ASN A 35 -4.75 25.40 -32.16
N GLU A 36 -4.62 25.18 -33.46
CA GLU A 36 -4.03 23.93 -33.97
C GLU A 36 -2.56 23.76 -33.57
N LYS A 37 -1.79 24.85 -33.61
CA LYS A 37 -0.40 24.85 -33.14
C LYS A 37 -0.31 24.52 -31.67
N LEU A 38 -1.12 25.18 -30.82
CA LEU A 38 -1.18 24.93 -29.40
C LEU A 38 -1.66 23.52 -29.04
N LYS A 39 -2.59 22.94 -29.81
CA LYS A 39 -2.99 21.54 -29.67
C LYS A 39 -1.82 20.59 -29.94
N LYS A 40 -1.06 20.80 -31.01
CA LYS A 40 0.11 19.97 -31.30
C LYS A 40 1.22 20.11 -30.26
N GLU A 41 1.48 21.31 -29.75
CA GLU A 41 2.43 21.55 -28.66
C GLU A 41 1.97 20.87 -27.36
N LYS A 42 0.69 20.95 -27.03
CA LYS A 42 0.10 20.27 -25.88
C LYS A 42 0.24 18.76 -25.98
N GLU A 43 -0.05 18.17 -27.13
CA GLU A 43 0.11 16.72 -27.35
C GLU A 43 1.59 16.28 -27.26
N ALA A 44 2.51 17.08 -27.78
CA ALA A 44 3.93 16.83 -27.67
C ALA A 44 4.40 16.88 -26.20
N LEU A 45 3.99 17.90 -25.45
CA LEU A 45 4.28 18.04 -24.02
C LEU A 45 3.63 16.92 -23.18
N GLU A 46 2.41 16.51 -23.50
CA GLU A 46 1.76 15.36 -22.84
C GLU A 46 2.49 14.05 -23.12
N LYS A 47 2.99 13.86 -24.35
CA LYS A 47 3.81 12.69 -24.74
C LYS A 47 5.15 12.69 -24.00
N GLU A 48 5.75 13.84 -23.83
CA GLU A 48 6.97 14.02 -23.06
C GLU A 48 6.73 13.79 -21.57
N LEU A 49 5.65 14.33 -21.03
CA LEU A 49 5.22 14.14 -19.62
C LEU A 49 4.90 12.67 -19.31
N ARG A 50 4.41 11.90 -20.27
CA ARG A 50 4.19 10.45 -20.12
C ARG A 50 5.49 9.68 -19.89
N LYS A 51 6.62 10.13 -20.43
CA LYS A 51 7.94 9.53 -20.17
C LYS A 51 8.34 9.67 -18.70
N TYR A 52 7.94 10.76 -18.04
CA TYR A 52 8.25 11.07 -16.64
C TYR A 52 7.18 10.59 -15.64
N LYS A 53 5.96 10.33 -16.11
CA LYS A 53 4.84 9.82 -15.30
C LYS A 53 4.71 8.30 -15.33
N ASN A 54 5.74 7.57 -15.75
CA ASN A 54 5.71 6.11 -15.73
C ASN A 54 5.66 5.61 -14.28
N PRO A 55 4.61 4.88 -13.85
CA PRO A 55 4.50 4.34 -12.49
C PRO A 55 5.62 3.37 -12.14
N ASN A 56 6.38 2.88 -13.13
CA ASN A 56 7.53 2.01 -12.93
C ASN A 56 8.87 2.74 -12.76
N THR A 57 8.88 4.07 -12.87
CA THR A 57 10.11 4.85 -12.64
C THR A 57 10.39 4.96 -11.15
N PRO A 58 11.57 4.53 -10.65
CA PRO A 58 11.91 4.65 -9.25
C PRO A 58 11.87 6.12 -8.80
N PRO A 59 11.41 6.42 -7.57
CA PRO A 59 11.40 7.80 -7.05
C PRO A 59 12.76 8.50 -7.10
N SER A 60 13.86 7.74 -7.06
CA SER A 60 15.23 8.24 -7.21
C SER A 60 15.56 8.75 -8.60
N ALA A 61 14.89 8.27 -9.65
CA ALA A 61 15.07 8.72 -11.02
C ALA A 61 14.28 9.99 -11.35
N ASN A 62 13.30 10.36 -10.51
CA ASN A 62 12.49 11.57 -10.66
C ASN A 62 13.13 12.78 -9.97
N GLN A 63 14.38 13.08 -10.26
CA GLN A 63 15.10 14.22 -9.66
C GLN A 63 14.40 15.57 -9.93
N HIS A 64 13.63 15.69 -11.02
CA HIS A 64 12.88 16.88 -11.39
C HIS A 64 11.61 17.12 -10.54
N LEU A 65 11.15 16.12 -9.80
CA LEU A 65 9.99 16.21 -8.90
C LEU A 65 10.39 16.51 -7.44
N LYS A 66 11.68 16.65 -7.14
CA LYS A 66 12.11 17.13 -5.83
C LYS A 66 11.86 18.64 -5.76
N PRO A 67 10.98 19.11 -4.87
CA PRO A 67 10.72 20.53 -4.76
C PRO A 67 12.02 21.26 -4.41
N SER A 68 12.32 22.35 -5.12
CA SER A 68 13.54 23.17 -4.93
C SER A 68 13.63 23.85 -3.56
N TYR A 69 12.56 23.82 -2.75
CA TYR A 69 12.52 24.46 -1.42
C TYR A 69 13.21 23.66 -0.30
N ILE A 70 13.78 22.47 -0.58
CA ILE A 70 14.53 21.72 0.45
C ILE A 70 15.91 22.33 0.70
N LYS A 71 16.29 23.40 0.00
CA LYS A 71 17.65 23.97 0.11
C LYS A 71 17.90 24.94 1.27
N GLU A 72 16.88 25.38 2.02
CA GLU A 72 17.09 26.40 3.06
C GLU A 72 16.30 26.18 4.36
N ILE A 73 16.19 24.96 4.80
CA ILE A 73 15.93 24.76 6.21
C ILE A 73 17.28 24.39 6.83
N ASN A 74 17.87 25.28 7.62
CA ASN A 74 18.95 25.00 8.57
C ASN A 74 18.44 24.00 9.62
N VAL A 75 18.09 22.79 9.18
CA VAL A 75 17.90 21.66 10.06
C VAL A 75 19.31 21.24 10.43
N LYS A 76 19.73 21.54 11.67
CA LYS A 76 20.91 20.92 12.24
C LYS A 76 20.86 19.44 11.87
N PRO A 77 21.90 18.87 11.24
CA PRO A 77 21.85 17.48 10.81
C PRO A 77 21.53 16.63 12.03
N HIS A 78 20.40 15.94 12.01
CA HIS A 78 20.09 14.96 13.03
C HIS A 78 21.25 13.98 13.06
N LYS A 79 21.97 13.93 14.19
CA LYS A 79 23.01 12.92 14.40
C LYS A 79 22.35 11.57 14.13
N ARG A 80 22.85 10.85 13.13
CA ARG A 80 22.43 9.48 12.85
C ARG A 80 22.89 8.64 14.05
N GLY A 81 21.95 8.13 14.81
CA GLY A 81 22.21 7.31 15.99
C GLY A 81 21.02 7.31 16.94
N ALA A 82 21.01 6.38 17.86
CA ALA A 82 20.00 6.34 18.92
C ALA A 82 20.11 7.60 19.79
N PRO A 83 19.00 8.17 20.28
CA PRO A 83 19.04 9.31 21.17
C PRO A 83 19.78 8.97 22.47
N PRO A 84 20.39 9.96 23.15
CA PRO A 84 21.04 9.75 24.46
C PRO A 84 20.03 9.06 25.42
N GLY A 85 20.48 8.00 26.10
CA GLY A 85 19.65 7.22 27.02
C GLY A 85 18.90 6.02 26.39
N HIS A 86 19.04 5.80 25.08
CA HIS A 86 18.53 4.60 24.45
C HIS A 86 19.28 3.36 24.99
N LYS A 87 18.53 2.44 25.63
CA LYS A 87 19.11 1.15 26.04
C LYS A 87 19.47 0.36 24.79
N GLY A 88 20.76 0.12 24.58
CA GLY A 88 21.23 -0.74 23.51
C GLY A 88 20.66 -2.15 23.69
N THR A 89 20.07 -2.70 22.64
CA THR A 89 19.68 -4.12 22.60
C THR A 89 20.91 -4.92 22.19
N THR A 90 21.52 -5.60 23.13
CA THR A 90 22.59 -6.55 22.85
C THR A 90 21.96 -7.88 22.45
N ARG A 91 22.44 -8.47 21.37
CA ARG A 91 22.00 -9.81 20.94
C ARG A 91 22.33 -10.82 22.04
N ALA A 92 21.39 -11.68 22.41
CA ALA A 92 21.62 -12.74 23.39
C ALA A 92 22.75 -13.67 22.90
N LYS A 93 23.66 -14.02 23.81
CA LYS A 93 24.68 -15.04 23.51
C LYS A 93 23.98 -16.37 23.25
N LYS A 94 24.35 -17.04 22.15
CA LYS A 94 23.86 -18.39 21.83
C LYS A 94 24.76 -19.44 22.43
N GLU A 95 24.23 -20.60 22.72
CA GLU A 95 25.01 -21.75 23.09
C GLU A 95 25.92 -22.18 21.95
N THR A 96 27.15 -22.56 22.29
CA THR A 96 28.17 -22.97 21.33
C THR A 96 28.01 -24.45 21.08
N LEU A 97 27.68 -24.85 19.87
CA LEU A 97 27.54 -26.26 19.47
C LEU A 97 28.86 -26.91 19.09
N ASN A 98 29.75 -26.14 18.50
CA ASN A 98 31.06 -26.61 18.02
C ASN A 98 32.18 -25.68 18.45
N VAL A 99 33.34 -26.25 18.77
CA VAL A 99 34.56 -25.52 19.10
C VAL A 99 35.62 -25.80 18.05
N ARG A 100 36.18 -24.78 17.44
CA ARG A 100 37.31 -24.90 16.52
C ARG A 100 38.48 -24.11 17.12
N HIS A 101 39.63 -24.80 17.29
CA HIS A 101 40.87 -24.17 17.68
C HIS A 101 41.73 -23.90 16.43
N ILE A 102 42.20 -22.69 16.28
CA ILE A 102 43.07 -22.26 15.18
C ILE A 102 44.45 -22.04 15.79
N CYS A 103 45.38 -22.85 15.34
CA CYS A 103 46.78 -22.79 15.77
C CYS A 103 47.54 -21.79 14.89
N GLY A 104 48.59 -21.18 15.45
CA GLY A 104 49.53 -20.44 14.64
C GLY A 104 50.35 -21.41 13.76
N GLU A 105 50.64 -21.01 12.54
CA GLU A 105 51.48 -21.80 11.61
C GLU A 105 52.78 -21.05 11.32
N GLU A 106 52.73 -19.78 11.07
CA GLU A 106 53.89 -18.94 10.79
C GLU A 106 53.71 -17.48 11.29
N CYS A 107 54.80 -16.77 11.47
CA CYS A 107 54.76 -15.34 11.78
C CYS A 107 54.30 -14.52 10.55
N PRO A 108 53.23 -13.75 10.58
CA PRO A 108 52.73 -13.01 9.42
C PRO A 108 53.67 -11.88 8.95
N ASN A 109 54.71 -11.53 9.73
CA ASN A 109 55.65 -10.49 9.36
C ASN A 109 56.95 -11.04 8.73
N CYS A 110 57.51 -12.16 9.26
CA CYS A 110 58.77 -12.71 8.79
C CYS A 110 58.70 -14.17 8.33
N GLN A 111 57.51 -14.79 8.32
CA GLN A 111 57.24 -16.14 7.89
C GLN A 111 58.01 -17.23 8.66
N SER A 112 58.53 -16.87 9.85
CA SER A 112 59.21 -17.84 10.73
C SER A 112 58.17 -18.78 11.37
N GLU A 113 58.45 -20.07 11.40
CA GLU A 113 57.67 -21.08 12.14
C GLU A 113 58.09 -21.15 13.62
N ASP A 114 59.20 -20.51 13.99
CA ASP A 114 59.73 -20.46 15.37
C ASP A 114 59.04 -19.27 16.12
N PHE A 115 58.00 -19.60 16.86
CA PHE A 115 57.24 -18.65 17.70
C PHE A 115 56.68 -19.33 18.94
N GLN A 116 56.42 -18.55 19.98
CA GLN A 116 55.80 -18.99 21.23
C GLN A 116 54.32 -18.58 21.30
N VAL A 117 53.43 -19.52 21.63
CA VAL A 117 52.03 -19.23 21.93
C VAL A 117 51.92 -18.62 23.34
N ILE A 118 51.58 -17.34 23.42
CA ILE A 118 51.51 -16.59 24.69
C ILE A 118 50.06 -16.47 25.23
N GLY A 119 49.06 -16.92 24.51
CA GLY A 119 47.68 -16.92 24.92
C GLY A 119 46.71 -17.30 23.81
N CYS A 120 45.43 -17.34 24.12
CA CYS A 120 44.36 -17.57 23.14
C CYS A 120 43.27 -16.49 23.25
N LYS A 121 42.66 -16.15 22.14
CA LYS A 121 41.53 -15.21 22.06
C LYS A 121 40.28 -15.96 21.66
N LEU A 122 39.24 -15.89 22.49
CA LEU A 122 37.95 -16.47 22.17
C LEU A 122 37.16 -15.51 21.23
N GLN A 123 36.67 -16.05 20.13
CA GLN A 123 35.75 -15.41 19.21
C GLN A 123 34.57 -16.34 19.00
N GLN A 124 33.34 -15.83 19.15
CA GLN A 124 32.12 -16.56 18.81
C GLN A 124 31.63 -16.10 17.44
N GLN A 125 31.41 -17.03 16.53
CA GLN A 125 30.96 -16.79 15.17
C GLN A 125 29.72 -17.64 14.89
N GLU A 126 28.71 -17.06 14.26
CA GLU A 126 27.57 -17.77 13.72
C GLU A 126 27.77 -17.93 12.21
N GLU A 127 27.77 -19.17 11.75
CA GLU A 127 27.98 -19.49 10.34
C GLU A 127 26.84 -20.38 9.81
N LEU A 128 26.55 -20.30 8.54
CA LEU A 128 25.69 -21.24 7.85
C LEU A 128 26.50 -22.43 7.41
N PRO A 129 25.92 -23.65 7.45
CA PRO A 129 26.60 -24.79 6.86
C PRO A 129 26.86 -24.55 5.35
N PRO A 130 28.02 -24.94 4.81
CA PRO A 130 28.43 -24.63 3.45
C PRO A 130 27.47 -25.18 2.39
N GLU A 131 26.83 -26.30 2.68
CA GLU A 131 25.82 -26.92 1.81
C GLU A 131 24.62 -27.39 2.62
N ILE A 132 23.44 -26.96 2.21
CA ILE A 132 22.15 -27.48 2.69
C ILE A 132 21.54 -28.24 1.52
N GLN A 133 21.65 -29.56 1.52
CA GLN A 133 21.06 -30.37 0.46
C GLN A 133 19.63 -30.79 0.78
N PRO A 134 18.69 -30.72 -0.21
CA PRO A 134 17.37 -31.27 -0.05
C PRO A 134 17.40 -32.80 0.08
N GLU A 135 16.59 -33.32 0.98
CA GLU A 135 16.41 -34.78 1.07
C GLU A 135 15.40 -35.25 0.02
N THR A 136 15.73 -36.39 -0.65
CA THR A 136 14.77 -37.08 -1.50
C THR A 136 14.29 -38.34 -0.75
N VAL A 137 12.97 -38.31 -0.43
CA VAL A 137 12.35 -39.37 0.38
C VAL A 137 11.41 -40.21 -0.49
N ASN A 138 11.55 -41.54 -0.43
CA ASN A 138 10.57 -42.46 -0.99
C ASN A 138 9.41 -42.64 0.00
N ILE A 139 8.20 -42.31 -0.41
CA ILE A 139 7.01 -42.41 0.42
C ILE A 139 6.16 -43.58 -0.07
N THR A 140 5.97 -44.55 0.79
CA THR A 140 5.03 -45.67 0.57
C THR A 140 3.78 -45.42 1.42
N ARG A 141 2.59 -45.68 0.88
CA ARG A 141 1.32 -45.53 1.54
C ARG A 141 0.50 -46.77 1.44
N ASP A 142 -0.08 -47.21 2.53
CA ASP A 142 -1.03 -48.32 2.54
C ASP A 142 -2.31 -47.93 1.79
N ILE A 143 -2.81 -48.86 1.01
CA ILE A 143 -4.16 -48.80 0.41
C ILE A 143 -5.07 -49.58 1.34
N CYS A 144 -5.91 -48.86 2.08
CA CYS A 144 -6.82 -49.44 3.06
C CYS A 144 -8.22 -49.55 2.50
N GLN A 145 -8.99 -50.51 3.00
CA GLN A 145 -10.44 -50.62 2.79
C GLN A 145 -11.16 -50.62 4.14
N CYS A 146 -12.14 -49.75 4.31
CA CYS A 146 -12.93 -49.72 5.53
C CYS A 146 -13.85 -50.96 5.62
N ASN A 147 -13.78 -51.68 6.72
CA ASN A 147 -14.63 -52.86 6.91
C ASN A 147 -16.12 -52.51 7.09
N LYS A 148 -16.46 -51.29 7.47
CA LYS A 148 -17.82 -50.81 7.72
C LYS A 148 -18.51 -50.30 6.45
N CYS A 149 -17.85 -49.42 5.69
CA CYS A 149 -18.44 -48.76 4.52
C CYS A 149 -17.78 -49.16 3.19
N HIS A 150 -16.79 -50.05 3.22
CA HIS A 150 -16.04 -50.59 2.07
C HIS A 150 -15.31 -49.50 1.23
N LEU A 151 -15.20 -48.26 1.74
CA LEU A 151 -14.44 -47.20 1.09
C LEU A 151 -12.95 -47.57 1.03
N LYS A 152 -12.35 -47.51 -0.16
CA LYS A 152 -10.90 -47.62 -0.35
C LYS A 152 -10.26 -46.26 -0.23
N PHE A 153 -9.20 -46.16 0.58
CA PHE A 153 -8.48 -44.92 0.82
C PHE A 153 -6.98 -45.16 1.00
N LEU A 154 -6.18 -44.11 0.72
CA LEU A 154 -4.75 -44.10 1.01
C LEU A 154 -4.53 -43.66 2.45
N ALA A 155 -3.60 -44.31 3.14
CA ALA A 155 -3.16 -43.87 4.46
C ALA A 155 -2.60 -42.44 4.39
N ARG A 156 -2.97 -41.60 5.39
CA ARG A 156 -2.60 -40.19 5.45
C ARG A 156 -1.82 -39.88 6.71
N ASP A 157 -0.95 -38.93 6.60
CA ASP A 157 -0.33 -38.23 7.72
C ASP A 157 -0.56 -36.72 7.59
N ASN A 158 -0.13 -35.93 8.56
CA ASN A 158 -0.26 -34.47 8.54
C ASN A 158 1.00 -33.74 8.04
N GLN A 159 1.96 -34.45 7.45
CA GLN A 159 3.25 -33.89 7.05
C GLN A 159 3.53 -34.07 5.55
N THR A 160 2.91 -35.04 4.94
CA THR A 160 3.23 -35.45 3.57
C THR A 160 2.05 -35.23 2.64
N PRO A 161 2.17 -34.35 1.64
CA PRO A 161 1.09 -34.14 0.66
C PRO A 161 0.70 -35.44 -0.05
N LEU A 162 -0.60 -35.66 -0.22
CA LEU A 162 -1.13 -36.85 -0.91
C LEU A 162 -0.68 -36.95 -2.36
N GLN A 163 -0.40 -35.83 -2.98
CA GLN A 163 -0.02 -35.75 -4.39
C GLN A 163 1.12 -34.76 -4.58
N GLY A 164 1.86 -34.94 -5.66
CA GLY A 164 2.95 -34.03 -6.05
C GLY A 164 4.33 -34.53 -5.61
N LYS A 165 5.35 -33.87 -6.12
CA LYS A 165 6.77 -34.22 -5.93
C LYS A 165 7.47 -33.37 -4.86
N PHE A 166 6.78 -32.42 -4.25
CA PHE A 166 7.39 -31.43 -3.36
C PHE A 166 6.75 -31.45 -1.99
N GLY A 167 7.58 -31.57 -0.96
CA GLY A 167 7.18 -31.54 0.43
C GLY A 167 6.75 -30.13 0.90
N ILE A 168 6.06 -30.08 2.04
CA ILE A 168 5.51 -28.86 2.61
C ILE A 168 6.57 -27.80 2.89
N ASN A 169 7.72 -28.17 3.46
CA ASN A 169 8.79 -27.24 3.80
C ASN A 169 9.32 -26.48 2.56
N LEU A 170 9.50 -27.20 1.44
CA LEU A 170 9.91 -26.57 0.17
C LEU A 170 8.82 -25.65 -0.38
N MET A 171 7.55 -26.06 -0.30
CA MET A 171 6.42 -25.20 -0.70
C MET A 171 6.38 -23.92 0.13
N VAL A 172 6.53 -24.02 1.45
CA VAL A 172 6.59 -22.88 2.38
C VAL A 172 7.75 -21.95 2.03
N LEU A 173 8.96 -22.49 1.77
CA LEU A 173 10.11 -21.69 1.35
C LEU A 173 9.82 -20.91 0.06
N ILE A 174 9.23 -21.56 -0.94
CA ILE A 174 8.88 -20.92 -2.22
C ILE A 174 7.86 -19.78 -2.02
N ILE A 175 6.83 -20.03 -1.21
CA ILE A 175 5.81 -19.01 -0.90
C ILE A 175 6.45 -17.84 -0.14
N PHE A 176 7.31 -18.13 0.83
CA PHE A 176 8.04 -17.11 1.59
C PHE A 176 8.93 -16.25 0.68
N LEU A 177 9.70 -16.87 -0.21
CA LEU A 177 10.50 -16.16 -1.21
C LEU A 177 9.63 -15.29 -2.11
N LYS A 178 8.45 -15.77 -2.52
CA LYS A 178 7.55 -15.05 -3.41
C LYS A 178 6.88 -13.86 -2.73
N PHE A 179 6.32 -14.02 -1.53
CA PHE A 179 5.46 -13.01 -0.90
C PHE A 179 6.19 -12.14 0.12
N ILE A 180 7.17 -12.68 0.85
CA ILE A 180 7.92 -11.91 1.86
C ILE A 180 9.16 -11.26 1.25
N VAL A 181 9.93 -12.03 0.47
CA VAL A 181 11.15 -11.52 -0.22
C VAL A 181 10.81 -10.83 -1.54
N ARG A 182 9.56 -10.94 -2.04
CA ARG A 182 9.07 -10.38 -3.33
C ARG A 182 9.81 -10.95 -4.54
N GLY A 183 10.26 -12.20 -4.44
CA GLY A 183 10.98 -12.89 -5.50
C GLY A 183 10.16 -13.05 -6.77
N VAL A 184 10.77 -12.79 -7.93
CA VAL A 184 10.18 -13.17 -9.22
C VAL A 184 10.57 -14.63 -9.54
N LEU A 185 9.71 -15.36 -10.26
CA LEU A 185 9.85 -16.82 -10.46
C LEU A 185 11.25 -17.25 -10.88
N ARG A 186 11.85 -16.58 -11.88
CA ARG A 186 13.22 -16.91 -12.35
C ARG A 186 14.29 -16.67 -11.29
N LYS A 187 14.17 -15.63 -10.47
CA LYS A 187 15.12 -15.38 -9.38
C LYS A 187 14.94 -16.38 -8.24
N THR A 188 13.70 -16.78 -7.98
CA THR A 188 13.40 -17.86 -7.03
C THR A 188 14.05 -19.19 -7.47
N THR A 189 13.92 -19.56 -8.76
CA THR A 189 14.59 -20.77 -9.28
C THR A 189 16.10 -20.69 -9.21
N SER A 190 16.69 -19.51 -9.56
CA SER A 190 18.14 -19.30 -9.44
C SER A 190 18.62 -19.38 -7.99
N PHE A 191 17.85 -18.86 -7.05
CA PHE A 191 18.17 -18.96 -5.62
C PHE A 191 18.14 -20.41 -5.13
N LEU A 192 17.10 -21.18 -5.51
CA LEU A 192 16.98 -22.58 -5.13
C LEU A 192 18.12 -23.44 -5.72
N ASP A 193 18.51 -23.18 -6.96
CA ASP A 193 19.65 -23.86 -7.60
C ASP A 193 20.98 -23.51 -6.90
N ALA A 194 21.25 -22.22 -6.68
CA ALA A 194 22.49 -21.77 -6.08
C ALA A 194 22.65 -22.15 -4.59
N SER A 195 21.54 -22.15 -3.82
CA SER A 195 21.59 -22.36 -2.37
C SER A 195 21.38 -23.81 -1.96
N PHE A 196 20.72 -24.62 -2.79
CA PHE A 196 20.30 -25.99 -2.45
C PHE A 196 20.55 -27.01 -3.57
N ALA A 197 21.23 -26.63 -4.63
CA ALA A 197 21.40 -27.47 -5.84
C ALA A 197 20.06 -27.99 -6.40
N LEU A 198 18.94 -27.30 -6.11
CA LEU A 198 17.59 -27.72 -6.48
C LEU A 198 17.15 -27.03 -7.78
N LYS A 199 17.30 -27.73 -8.90
CA LYS A 199 16.93 -27.23 -10.23
C LYS A 199 15.44 -27.37 -10.48
N LEU A 200 14.71 -26.26 -10.42
CA LEU A 200 13.28 -26.18 -10.72
C LEU A 200 13.02 -25.27 -11.91
N ALA A 201 12.07 -25.66 -12.75
CA ALA A 201 11.55 -24.76 -13.78
C ALA A 201 10.68 -23.65 -13.15
N PRO A 202 10.65 -22.43 -13.71
CA PRO A 202 9.73 -21.38 -13.24
C PRO A 202 8.26 -21.80 -13.24
N ALA A 203 7.84 -22.67 -14.17
CA ALA A 203 6.49 -23.23 -14.21
C ALA A 203 6.21 -24.13 -12.99
N SER A 204 7.18 -24.92 -12.53
CA SER A 204 7.02 -25.73 -11.32
C SER A 204 6.86 -24.87 -10.07
N VAL A 205 7.64 -23.79 -9.95
CA VAL A 205 7.49 -22.80 -8.86
C VAL A 205 6.13 -22.16 -8.89
N HIS A 206 5.62 -21.79 -10.09
CA HIS A 206 4.29 -21.23 -10.26
C HIS A 206 3.19 -22.21 -9.85
N ALA A 207 3.28 -23.48 -10.29
CA ALA A 207 2.31 -24.51 -9.93
C ALA A 207 2.26 -24.79 -8.41
N ILE A 208 3.40 -24.71 -7.72
CA ILE A 208 3.46 -24.80 -6.25
C ILE A 208 2.69 -23.66 -5.60
N ILE A 209 2.88 -22.43 -6.08
CA ILE A 209 2.20 -21.24 -5.54
C ILE A 209 0.68 -21.32 -5.80
N GLU A 210 0.25 -21.73 -7.00
CA GLU A 210 -1.16 -21.93 -7.31
C GLU A 210 -1.81 -23.03 -6.43
N ARG A 211 -1.09 -24.14 -6.22
CA ARG A 211 -1.54 -25.20 -5.33
C ARG A 211 -1.70 -24.73 -3.90
N ALA A 212 -0.79 -23.91 -3.42
CA ALA A 212 -0.89 -23.32 -2.08
C ALA A 212 -2.07 -22.34 -1.97
N ALA A 213 -2.33 -21.53 -3.00
CA ALA A 213 -3.48 -20.65 -3.03
C ALA A 213 -4.80 -21.45 -2.98
N LYS A 214 -4.87 -22.54 -3.73
CA LYS A 214 -6.03 -23.44 -3.68
C LYS A 214 -6.22 -24.06 -2.28
N ALA A 215 -5.15 -24.45 -1.62
CA ALA A 215 -5.19 -24.92 -0.23
C ALA A 215 -5.69 -23.84 0.75
N GLY A 216 -5.40 -22.56 0.49
CA GLY A 216 -5.84 -21.43 1.31
C GLY A 216 -7.23 -20.87 0.96
N GLU A 217 -7.94 -21.41 -0.03
CA GLU A 217 -9.19 -20.84 -0.55
C GLU A 217 -10.29 -20.78 0.51
N ALA A 218 -10.46 -21.83 1.31
CA ALA A 218 -11.45 -21.87 2.39
C ALA A 218 -11.18 -20.80 3.47
N GLU A 219 -9.92 -20.59 3.83
CA GLU A 219 -9.52 -19.55 4.80
C GLU A 219 -9.72 -18.14 4.19
N TYR A 220 -9.47 -17.97 2.92
CA TYR A 220 -9.71 -16.72 2.21
C TYR A 220 -11.20 -16.37 2.15
N GLU A 221 -12.07 -17.34 1.88
CA GLU A 221 -13.53 -17.12 1.93
C GLU A 221 -14.01 -16.82 3.36
N SER A 222 -13.47 -17.49 4.37
CA SER A 222 -13.73 -17.14 5.77
C SER A 222 -13.29 -15.71 6.09
N LEU A 223 -12.14 -15.27 5.57
CA LEU A 223 -11.65 -13.90 5.71
C LEU A 223 -12.60 -12.87 5.08
N LYS A 224 -13.20 -13.18 3.91
CA LYS A 224 -14.22 -12.32 3.30
C LYS A 224 -15.43 -12.13 4.23
N GLN A 225 -15.88 -13.19 4.88
CA GLN A 225 -17.00 -13.09 5.84
C GLN A 225 -16.62 -12.25 7.06
N LYS A 226 -15.40 -12.38 7.58
CA LYS A 226 -14.91 -11.53 8.68
C LYS A 226 -14.90 -10.05 8.27
N ILE A 227 -14.41 -9.73 7.08
CA ILE A 227 -14.40 -8.36 6.56
C ILE A 227 -15.83 -7.83 6.39
N LYS A 228 -16.75 -8.63 5.83
CA LYS A 228 -18.15 -8.26 5.65
C LYS A 228 -18.85 -7.94 6.99
N SER A 229 -18.49 -8.62 8.08
CA SER A 229 -19.03 -8.41 9.42
C SER A 229 -18.23 -7.43 10.28
N ALA A 230 -17.14 -6.87 9.79
CA ALA A 230 -16.30 -5.97 10.55
C ALA A 230 -17.00 -4.65 10.87
N LYS A 231 -16.87 -4.18 12.11
CA LYS A 231 -17.50 -2.92 12.55
C LYS A 231 -16.78 -1.67 12.02
N LEU A 232 -15.47 -1.76 11.78
CA LEU A 232 -14.63 -0.66 11.29
C LEU A 232 -13.70 -1.19 10.21
N LEU A 233 -13.75 -0.54 9.04
CA LEU A 233 -12.91 -0.85 7.90
C LEU A 233 -12.19 0.40 7.39
N TYR A 234 -10.97 0.21 6.95
CA TYR A 234 -10.18 1.15 6.17
C TYR A 234 -10.11 0.60 4.75
N ILE A 235 -10.59 1.36 3.77
CA ILE A 235 -10.67 0.89 2.38
C ILE A 235 -9.94 1.86 1.48
N ASP A 236 -9.13 1.31 0.59
CA ASP A 236 -8.40 2.08 -0.43
C ASP A 236 -8.20 1.20 -1.68
N GLU A 237 -7.97 1.81 -2.84
CA GLU A 237 -7.76 1.09 -4.08
C GLU A 237 -6.61 1.67 -4.90
N THR A 238 -5.93 0.81 -5.63
CA THR A 238 -4.86 1.20 -6.55
C THR A 238 -4.97 0.49 -7.89
N SER A 239 -4.57 1.15 -8.97
CA SER A 239 -4.55 0.53 -10.28
C SER A 239 -3.48 -0.54 -10.39
N PHE A 240 -3.77 -1.61 -11.12
CA PHE A 240 -2.84 -2.68 -11.45
C PHE A 240 -3.11 -3.21 -12.86
N SER A 241 -2.08 -3.51 -13.63
CA SER A 241 -2.26 -4.07 -14.95
C SER A 241 -2.49 -5.59 -14.90
N VAL A 242 -3.56 -6.06 -15.53
CA VAL A 242 -3.87 -7.49 -15.70
C VAL A 242 -4.11 -7.75 -17.17
N LEU A 243 -3.35 -8.63 -17.80
CA LEU A 243 -3.45 -8.94 -19.24
C LEU A 243 -3.42 -7.68 -20.14
N GLY A 244 -2.60 -6.68 -19.75
CA GLY A 244 -2.50 -5.41 -20.47
C GLY A 244 -3.66 -4.43 -20.25
N LYS A 245 -4.69 -4.80 -19.51
CA LYS A 245 -5.83 -3.94 -19.16
C LYS A 245 -5.65 -3.34 -17.76
N ASN A 246 -6.23 -2.16 -17.53
CA ASN A 246 -6.20 -1.53 -16.21
C ASN A 246 -7.26 -2.16 -15.31
N TRP A 247 -6.82 -2.78 -14.23
CA TRP A 247 -7.63 -3.34 -13.16
C TRP A 247 -7.33 -2.59 -11.85
N TRP A 248 -8.06 -2.92 -10.79
CA TRP A 248 -7.95 -2.27 -9.50
C TRP A 248 -7.77 -3.29 -8.40
N VAL A 249 -6.77 -3.07 -7.55
CA VAL A 249 -6.60 -3.81 -6.31
C VAL A 249 -7.25 -3.00 -5.22
N TRP A 250 -8.25 -3.58 -4.59
CA TRP A 250 -8.95 -3.04 -3.44
C TRP A 250 -8.40 -3.68 -2.17
N ALA A 251 -8.13 -2.89 -1.15
CA ALA A 251 -7.74 -3.34 0.17
C ALA A 251 -8.84 -3.00 1.17
N PHE A 252 -9.39 -4.02 1.80
CA PHE A 252 -10.34 -3.90 2.91
C PHE A 252 -9.61 -4.32 4.18
N ARG A 253 -9.32 -3.39 5.06
CA ARG A 253 -8.54 -3.63 6.27
C ARG A 253 -9.35 -3.33 7.52
N SER A 254 -9.45 -4.31 8.41
CA SER A 254 -9.83 -4.12 9.82
C SER A 254 -8.58 -3.90 10.69
N ASP A 255 -8.71 -3.98 12.00
CA ASP A 255 -7.55 -3.88 12.89
C ASP A 255 -6.58 -5.06 12.71
N THR A 256 -7.10 -6.27 12.49
CA THR A 256 -6.34 -7.52 12.47
C THR A 256 -6.34 -8.24 11.13
N ASP A 257 -7.23 -7.86 10.21
CA ASP A 257 -7.45 -8.60 8.98
C ASP A 257 -7.28 -7.71 7.75
N LEU A 258 -6.73 -8.26 6.68
CA LEU A 258 -6.62 -7.60 5.39
C LEU A 258 -7.13 -8.51 4.29
N LEU A 259 -8.15 -8.05 3.58
CA LEU A 259 -8.63 -8.66 2.34
C LEU A 259 -8.18 -7.81 1.15
N LEU A 260 -7.49 -8.44 0.21
CA LEU A 260 -7.18 -7.87 -1.10
C LEU A 260 -8.07 -8.54 -2.15
N VAL A 261 -8.68 -7.73 -3.02
CA VAL A 261 -9.42 -8.21 -4.19
C VAL A 261 -9.03 -7.43 -5.43
N ILE A 262 -8.92 -8.11 -6.57
CA ILE A 262 -8.49 -7.51 -7.83
C ILE A 262 -9.64 -7.58 -8.82
N ARG A 263 -10.16 -6.42 -9.24
CA ARG A 263 -11.32 -6.31 -10.11
C ARG A 263 -11.03 -5.36 -11.27
N ASN A 264 -11.74 -5.57 -12.38
CA ASN A 264 -11.67 -4.68 -13.55
C ASN A 264 -12.44 -3.36 -13.36
N SER A 265 -12.98 -3.13 -12.18
CA SER A 265 -13.80 -1.97 -11.84
C SER A 265 -13.24 -1.21 -10.64
N ARG A 266 -13.34 0.12 -10.67
CA ARG A 266 -13.18 1.04 -9.54
C ARG A 266 -14.55 1.50 -8.99
N GLY A 267 -15.62 0.88 -9.41
CA GLY A 267 -16.98 1.28 -9.07
C GLY A 267 -17.50 0.66 -7.78
N ASN A 268 -18.69 1.08 -7.40
CA ASN A 268 -19.43 0.59 -6.23
C ASN A 268 -19.81 -0.90 -6.27
N ASN A 269 -19.83 -1.48 -7.47
CA ASN A 269 -20.09 -2.93 -7.65
C ASN A 269 -19.09 -3.81 -6.89
N VAL A 270 -17.86 -3.34 -6.66
CA VAL A 270 -16.86 -4.07 -5.85
C VAL A 270 -17.20 -3.99 -4.36
N LEU A 271 -17.65 -2.83 -3.89
CA LEU A 271 -18.12 -2.66 -2.51
C LEU A 271 -19.38 -3.51 -2.26
N GLU A 272 -20.31 -3.55 -3.23
CA GLU A 272 -21.51 -4.39 -3.17
C GLU A 272 -21.16 -5.88 -3.13
N GLU A 273 -20.20 -6.33 -3.95
CA GLU A 273 -19.73 -7.72 -3.96
C GLU A 273 -19.17 -8.15 -2.60
N ILE A 274 -18.36 -7.31 -1.97
CA ILE A 274 -17.62 -7.67 -0.75
C ILE A 274 -18.43 -7.41 0.52
N LEU A 275 -19.05 -6.25 0.62
CA LEU A 275 -19.74 -5.80 1.83
C LEU A 275 -21.25 -6.03 1.79
N GLY A 276 -21.84 -6.00 0.60
CA GLY A 276 -23.29 -5.99 0.40
C GLY A 276 -23.90 -4.59 0.50
N LYS A 277 -25.17 -4.48 0.12
CA LYS A 277 -25.92 -3.21 0.15
C LYS A 277 -26.23 -2.70 1.56
N ASP A 278 -26.38 -3.64 2.50
CA ASP A 278 -26.88 -3.36 3.85
C ASP A 278 -25.74 -3.18 4.87
N TYR A 279 -24.50 -3.03 4.41
CA TYR A 279 -23.37 -2.82 5.33
C TYR A 279 -23.55 -1.54 6.13
N ALA A 280 -23.62 -1.67 7.46
CA ALA A 280 -23.89 -0.58 8.41
C ALA A 280 -22.70 -0.28 9.34
N GLY A 281 -21.51 -0.73 9.03
CA GLY A 281 -20.30 -0.45 9.81
C GLY A 281 -19.74 0.94 9.56
N ILE A 282 -18.51 1.16 10.03
CA ILE A 282 -17.77 2.40 9.84
C ILE A 282 -16.72 2.19 8.75
N VAL A 283 -16.65 3.07 7.78
CA VAL A 283 -15.67 3.02 6.68
C VAL A 283 -14.82 4.28 6.65
N VAL A 284 -13.51 4.12 6.80
CA VAL A 284 -12.54 5.19 6.57
C VAL A 284 -12.03 5.06 5.14
N CYS A 285 -12.24 6.08 4.31
CA CYS A 285 -11.92 6.05 2.88
C CYS A 285 -11.54 7.45 2.36
N ASP A 286 -11.13 7.52 1.11
CA ASP A 286 -11.03 8.80 0.40
C ASP A 286 -12.42 9.35 0.03
N CYS A 287 -12.48 10.42 -0.78
CA CYS A 287 -13.76 10.95 -1.26
C CYS A 287 -14.10 10.46 -2.68
N TRP A 288 -13.72 9.27 -3.05
CA TRP A 288 -14.18 8.66 -4.28
C TRP A 288 -15.67 8.33 -4.19
N ARG A 289 -16.44 8.68 -5.22
CA ARG A 289 -17.91 8.57 -5.21
C ARG A 289 -18.44 7.13 -5.06
N ALA A 290 -17.65 6.11 -5.38
CA ALA A 290 -18.07 4.73 -5.19
C ALA A 290 -18.48 4.43 -3.73
N TYR A 291 -17.84 5.08 -2.76
CA TYR A 291 -18.15 4.89 -1.33
C TYR A 291 -19.51 5.49 -0.91
N ASP A 292 -20.09 6.41 -1.69
CA ASP A 292 -21.41 6.99 -1.40
C ASP A 292 -22.55 5.97 -1.57
N PHE A 293 -22.25 4.81 -2.18
CA PHE A 293 -23.14 3.66 -2.24
C PHE A 293 -23.47 3.07 -0.85
N LEU A 294 -22.56 3.20 0.11
CA LEU A 294 -22.69 2.64 1.45
C LEU A 294 -23.57 3.55 2.34
N ILE A 295 -24.85 3.68 1.98
CA ILE A 295 -25.81 4.63 2.59
C ILE A 295 -26.09 4.33 4.07
N ASN A 296 -25.94 3.08 4.49
CA ASN A 296 -26.16 2.65 5.88
C ASN A 296 -24.88 2.73 6.72
N ALA A 297 -23.72 2.96 6.11
CA ALA A 297 -22.43 3.02 6.81
C ALA A 297 -22.10 4.43 7.30
N PHE A 298 -21.37 4.53 8.41
CA PHE A 298 -20.77 5.78 8.84
C PHE A 298 -19.45 5.99 8.09
N LEU A 299 -19.42 6.93 7.15
CA LEU A 299 -18.22 7.24 6.40
C LEU A 299 -17.33 8.24 7.16
N GLN A 300 -16.03 7.97 7.23
CA GLN A 300 -14.99 8.93 7.61
C GLN A 300 -14.14 9.25 6.39
N ARG A 301 -14.19 10.48 5.91
CA ARG A 301 -13.34 10.92 4.79
C ARG A 301 -11.94 11.26 5.27
N CYS A 302 -10.94 10.83 4.51
CA CYS A 302 -9.53 10.95 4.87
C CYS A 302 -9.04 12.40 4.87
N TRP A 303 -8.71 12.95 6.04
CA TRP A 303 -8.13 14.28 6.18
C TRP A 303 -6.80 14.47 5.49
N ALA A 304 -5.98 13.42 5.37
CA ALA A 304 -4.70 13.50 4.67
C ALA A 304 -4.89 13.84 3.18
N HIS A 305 -5.90 13.25 2.53
CA HIS A 305 -6.25 13.56 1.14
C HIS A 305 -6.77 15.00 0.99
N LEU A 306 -7.61 15.47 1.90
CA LEU A 306 -8.07 16.85 1.90
C LEU A 306 -6.94 17.85 2.06
N LEU A 307 -6.04 17.62 3.03
CA LEU A 307 -4.89 18.49 3.26
C LEU A 307 -3.93 18.50 2.08
N ARG A 308 -3.70 17.34 1.43
CA ARG A 308 -2.89 17.24 0.21
C ARG A 308 -3.51 18.08 -0.92
N LYS A 309 -4.83 17.94 -1.15
CA LYS A 309 -5.55 18.69 -2.17
C LYS A 309 -5.56 20.20 -1.90
N SER A 310 -5.78 20.62 -0.66
CA SER A 310 -5.77 22.05 -0.30
C SER A 310 -4.36 22.67 -0.34
N LYS A 311 -3.30 21.87 -0.15
CA LYS A 311 -1.90 22.32 -0.24
C LYS A 311 -1.49 22.70 -1.69
N GLU A 312 -2.18 22.18 -2.69
CA GLU A 312 -1.94 22.50 -4.10
C GLU A 312 -2.40 23.92 -4.48
N LEU A 313 -3.25 24.54 -3.66
CA LEU A 313 -3.73 25.92 -3.85
C LEU A 313 -2.59 26.91 -3.60
N LYS A 314 -2.27 27.75 -4.62
CA LYS A 314 -1.08 28.61 -4.62
C LYS A 314 -1.37 30.06 -4.26
N SER A 315 -2.61 30.53 -4.39
CA SER A 315 -3.00 31.90 -4.05
C SER A 315 -2.84 32.21 -2.56
N VAL A 316 -2.82 33.47 -2.18
CA VAL A 316 -2.81 33.90 -0.77
C VAL A 316 -4.03 33.33 -0.04
N ALA A 317 -5.22 33.41 -0.66
CA ALA A 317 -6.46 32.87 -0.12
C ALA A 317 -6.36 31.34 0.02
N GLY A 318 -5.83 30.63 -0.98
CA GLY A 318 -5.62 29.18 -0.95
C GLY A 318 -4.69 28.72 0.16
N ARG A 319 -3.55 29.42 0.35
CA ARG A 319 -2.63 29.13 1.47
C ARG A 319 -3.27 29.38 2.84
N HIS A 320 -4.05 30.45 3.00
CA HIS A 320 -4.80 30.70 4.22
C HIS A 320 -5.87 29.64 4.47
N PHE A 321 -6.58 29.23 3.42
CA PHE A 321 -7.57 28.15 3.51
C PHE A 321 -6.92 26.84 3.97
N HIS A 322 -5.81 26.44 3.35
CA HIS A 322 -5.03 25.27 3.78
C HIS A 322 -4.61 25.38 5.26
N LYS A 323 -4.10 26.52 5.70
CA LYS A 323 -3.74 26.77 7.11
C LYS A 323 -4.93 26.59 8.06
N LYS A 324 -6.14 27.06 7.67
CA LYS A 324 -7.36 26.88 8.48
C LYS A 324 -7.78 25.41 8.56
N LEU A 325 -7.68 24.64 7.45
CA LEU A 325 -7.97 23.20 7.43
C LEU A 325 -6.94 22.42 8.27
N THR A 326 -5.67 22.77 8.19
CA THR A 326 -4.61 22.16 9.01
C THR A 326 -4.87 22.39 10.51
N ALA A 327 -5.25 23.59 10.90
CA ALA A 327 -5.59 23.90 12.30
C ALA A 327 -6.82 23.10 12.80
N LEU A 328 -7.81 22.85 11.93
CA LEU A 328 -8.93 21.96 12.26
C LEU A 328 -8.47 20.52 12.46
N PHE A 329 -7.61 20.02 11.60
CA PHE A 329 -7.07 18.67 11.71
C PHE A 329 -6.24 18.48 12.97
N ASP A 330 -5.41 19.46 13.35
CA ASP A 330 -4.66 19.43 14.60
C ASP A 330 -5.57 19.46 15.84
N ASP A 331 -6.70 20.19 15.76
CA ASP A 331 -7.71 20.20 16.82
C ASP A 331 -8.43 18.84 16.93
N ILE A 332 -8.65 18.12 15.81
CA ILE A 332 -9.18 16.74 15.81
C ILE A 332 -8.19 15.80 16.52
N LYS A 333 -6.91 15.83 16.14
CA LYS A 333 -5.90 14.96 16.75
C LYS A 333 -5.82 15.17 18.26
N LYS A 334 -5.66 16.43 18.71
CA LYS A 334 -5.62 16.77 20.13
C LYS A 334 -6.87 16.34 20.91
N PHE A 335 -8.03 16.36 20.25
CA PHE A 335 -9.28 15.92 20.88
C PHE A 335 -9.31 14.40 21.02
N ASN A 336 -8.88 13.66 20.01
CA ASN A 336 -8.90 12.20 20.00
C ASN A 336 -7.78 11.56 20.82
N ASP A 337 -6.73 12.29 21.17
CA ASP A 337 -5.63 11.82 22.04
C ASP A 337 -6.07 11.51 23.48
N LYS A 338 -7.28 11.93 23.88
CA LYS A 338 -7.80 11.71 25.22
C LYS A 338 -9.16 11.02 25.14
N GLU A 339 -9.43 10.18 26.11
CA GLU A 339 -10.77 9.59 26.27
C GLU A 339 -11.82 10.68 26.48
N ARG A 340 -12.97 10.52 25.85
CA ARG A 340 -14.06 11.47 25.87
C ARG A 340 -15.40 10.76 26.01
N THR A 341 -16.29 11.36 26.80
CA THR A 341 -17.67 10.87 26.89
C THR A 341 -18.41 11.14 25.58
N GLU A 342 -19.47 10.37 25.33
CA GLU A 342 -20.31 10.54 24.14
C GLU A 342 -20.87 11.97 24.03
N LYS A 343 -21.32 12.55 25.14
CA LYS A 343 -21.81 13.95 25.20
C LYS A 343 -20.73 14.95 24.79
N GLN A 344 -19.46 14.75 25.21
CA GLN A 344 -18.34 15.59 24.80
C GLN A 344 -18.04 15.42 23.32
N ARG A 345 -18.10 14.19 22.77
CA ARG A 345 -17.92 13.90 21.35
C ARG A 345 -18.97 14.60 20.49
N MET A 346 -20.25 14.48 20.86
CA MET A 346 -21.33 15.12 20.14
C MET A 346 -21.22 16.65 20.14
N ARG A 347 -20.92 17.26 21.28
CA ARG A 347 -20.68 18.72 21.36
C ARG A 347 -19.50 19.17 20.47
N LYS A 348 -18.40 18.40 20.50
CA LYS A 348 -17.24 18.70 19.66
C LYS A 348 -17.55 18.52 18.19
N TYR A 349 -18.25 17.45 17.80
CA TYR A 349 -18.71 17.20 16.44
C TYR A 349 -19.51 18.39 15.89
N THR A 350 -20.58 18.81 16.58
CA THR A 350 -21.40 19.96 16.17
C THR A 350 -20.56 21.22 16.02
N LYS A 351 -19.70 21.52 16.99
CA LYS A 351 -18.82 22.70 16.94
C LYS A 351 -17.85 22.66 15.74
N MET A 352 -17.25 21.51 15.45
CA MET A 352 -16.28 21.37 14.37
C MET A 352 -16.96 21.42 13.00
N THR A 353 -18.12 20.80 12.85
CA THR A 353 -18.92 20.85 11.61
C THR A 353 -19.34 22.29 11.30
N ALA A 354 -19.88 23.02 12.29
CA ALA A 354 -20.25 24.45 12.11
C ALA A 354 -19.01 25.32 11.78
N LYS A 355 -17.85 25.03 12.38
CA LYS A 355 -16.60 25.73 12.09
C LYS A 355 -16.12 25.49 10.66
N LEU A 356 -16.18 24.22 10.20
CA LEU A 356 -15.82 23.85 8.83
C LEU A 356 -16.79 24.53 7.83
N GLN A 357 -18.08 24.51 8.11
CA GLN A 357 -19.09 25.14 7.27
C GLN A 357 -18.85 26.66 7.11
N LYS A 358 -18.50 27.38 8.18
CA LYS A 358 -18.10 28.79 8.10
C LYS A 358 -16.86 29.01 7.24
N ILE A 359 -15.87 28.11 7.36
CA ILE A 359 -14.64 28.18 6.55
C ILE A 359 -14.96 27.97 5.07
N ILE A 360 -15.72 26.94 4.69
CA ILE A 360 -16.04 26.70 3.28
C ILE A 360 -16.91 27.82 2.71
N SER A 361 -17.88 28.35 3.44
CA SER A 361 -18.72 29.51 3.01
C SER A 361 -17.85 30.74 2.76
N TYR A 362 -16.83 30.99 3.58
CA TYR A 362 -15.93 32.13 3.38
C TYR A 362 -15.05 31.92 2.14
N TYR A 363 -14.43 30.74 1.97
CA TYR A 363 -13.46 30.50 0.90
C TYR A 363 -14.11 30.13 -0.45
N SER A 364 -15.39 29.76 -0.50
CA SER A 364 -16.11 29.45 -1.75
C SER A 364 -16.20 30.65 -2.72
N ARG A 365 -16.01 31.89 -2.22
CA ARG A 365 -15.94 33.12 -3.03
C ARG A 365 -14.69 33.23 -3.91
N TYR A 366 -13.61 32.50 -3.53
CA TYR A 366 -12.36 32.52 -4.27
C TYR A 366 -12.34 31.38 -5.30
N GLU A 367 -12.15 31.72 -6.59
CA GLU A 367 -12.25 30.78 -7.70
C GLU A 367 -11.39 29.54 -7.51
N GLU A 368 -10.10 29.74 -7.14
CA GLU A 368 -9.15 28.65 -6.90
C GLU A 368 -9.63 27.69 -5.79
N CYS A 369 -10.37 28.18 -4.80
CA CYS A 369 -10.83 27.37 -3.66
C CYS A 369 -12.15 26.64 -3.94
N LYS A 370 -12.92 27.03 -4.96
CA LYS A 370 -14.28 26.50 -5.24
C LYS A 370 -14.32 24.99 -5.37
N SER A 371 -13.35 24.40 -6.03
CA SER A 371 -13.32 22.94 -6.23
C SER A 371 -13.13 22.18 -4.90
N VAL A 372 -12.31 22.74 -4.01
CA VAL A 372 -12.03 22.13 -2.69
C VAL A 372 -13.19 22.37 -1.73
N THR A 373 -13.79 23.57 -1.74
CA THR A 373 -14.96 23.87 -0.90
C THR A 373 -16.17 23.00 -1.27
N LYS A 374 -16.47 22.84 -2.57
CA LYS A 374 -17.53 21.92 -3.05
C LYS A 374 -17.27 20.48 -2.65
N TYR A 375 -16.02 20.04 -2.75
CA TYR A 375 -15.59 18.70 -2.36
C TYR A 375 -15.79 18.43 -0.86
N ILE A 376 -15.52 19.44 0.00
CA ILE A 376 -15.75 19.34 1.45
C ILE A 376 -17.25 19.36 1.75
N ASP A 377 -18.00 20.27 1.13
CA ASP A 377 -19.42 20.50 1.38
C ASP A 377 -20.27 19.26 1.05
N PHE A 378 -19.96 18.60 -0.06
CA PHE A 378 -20.66 17.38 -0.48
C PHE A 378 -20.57 16.24 0.55
N HIS A 379 -19.50 16.22 1.36
CA HIS A 379 -19.26 15.18 2.36
C HIS A 379 -19.21 15.75 3.79
N LEU A 380 -19.86 16.88 4.06
CA LEU A 380 -19.66 17.68 5.26
C LEU A 380 -19.74 16.85 6.57
N GLU A 381 -20.73 15.98 6.68
CA GLU A 381 -20.95 15.16 7.87
C GLU A 381 -19.88 14.07 8.07
N SER A 382 -19.26 13.61 6.99
CA SER A 382 -18.30 12.51 6.99
C SER A 382 -16.86 12.92 7.39
N TRP A 383 -16.57 14.22 7.56
CA TRP A 383 -15.25 14.68 7.95
C TRP A 383 -14.93 14.50 9.44
N PHE A 384 -15.95 14.33 10.26
CA PHE A 384 -15.83 14.33 11.70
C PHE A 384 -16.40 13.06 12.36
N THR A 385 -16.63 11.99 11.60
CA THR A 385 -17.05 10.69 12.13
C THR A 385 -16.07 10.18 13.18
N CYS A 386 -14.77 10.44 12.99
CA CYS A 386 -13.71 10.14 13.97
C CYS A 386 -13.84 10.92 15.30
N ILE A 387 -14.55 12.04 15.33
CA ILE A 387 -14.89 12.74 16.57
C ILE A 387 -16.15 12.12 17.19
N LYS A 388 -17.17 11.84 16.37
CA LYS A 388 -18.45 11.28 16.81
C LYS A 388 -18.26 9.87 17.39
N LEU A 389 -17.49 9.05 16.73
CA LEU A 389 -17.27 7.64 17.09
C LEU A 389 -15.82 7.44 17.60
N ALA A 390 -15.70 6.81 18.78
CA ALA A 390 -14.40 6.49 19.37
C ALA A 390 -13.65 5.45 18.53
N GLY A 391 -12.31 5.51 18.55
CA GLY A 391 -11.45 4.51 17.86
C GLY A 391 -11.30 4.73 16.35
N VAL A 392 -12.08 5.61 15.72
CA VAL A 392 -12.01 5.89 14.30
C VAL A 392 -10.86 6.87 14.03
N GLN A 393 -9.96 6.51 13.12
CA GLN A 393 -8.86 7.40 12.71
C GLN A 393 -9.34 8.46 11.72
N PRO A 394 -8.83 9.71 11.82
CA PRO A 394 -9.19 10.76 10.87
C PRO A 394 -8.55 10.60 9.49
N THR A 395 -7.61 9.66 9.34
CA THR A 395 -6.88 9.41 8.10
C THR A 395 -6.96 7.94 7.69
N ASN A 396 -6.83 7.66 6.39
CA ASN A 396 -6.86 6.31 5.84
C ASN A 396 -5.47 5.64 5.77
N ASN A 397 -4.55 6.00 6.67
CA ASN A 397 -3.18 5.50 6.66
C ASN A 397 -3.10 3.97 6.76
N TYR A 398 -4.05 3.32 7.44
CA TYR A 398 -4.08 1.87 7.57
C TYR A 398 -4.27 1.18 6.20
N ALA A 399 -5.21 1.64 5.39
CA ALA A 399 -5.41 1.09 4.05
C ALA A 399 -4.27 1.50 3.09
N GLU A 400 -3.77 2.75 3.19
CA GLU A 400 -2.61 3.19 2.40
C GLU A 400 -1.37 2.32 2.67
N GLN A 401 -1.12 1.92 3.94
CA GLN A 401 -0.04 1.00 4.30
C GLN A 401 -0.27 -0.40 3.74
N ALA A 402 -1.51 -0.90 3.79
CA ALA A 402 -1.86 -2.21 3.26
C ALA A 402 -1.65 -2.29 1.73
N ILE A 403 -2.04 -1.26 1.00
CA ILE A 403 -1.86 -1.17 -0.44
C ILE A 403 -0.39 -1.01 -0.85
N ARG A 404 0.45 -0.43 0.02
CA ARG A 404 1.87 -0.17 -0.30
C ARG A 404 2.61 -1.43 -0.76
N GLU A 405 2.34 -2.58 -0.13
CA GLU A 405 2.95 -3.85 -0.53
C GLU A 405 2.58 -4.22 -1.97
N THR A 406 1.31 -4.10 -2.33
CA THR A 406 0.83 -4.33 -3.71
C THR A 406 1.48 -3.37 -4.71
N VAL A 407 1.68 -2.10 -4.33
CA VAL A 407 2.38 -1.12 -5.18
C VAL A 407 3.84 -1.51 -5.39
N LEU A 408 4.52 -2.06 -4.38
CA LEU A 408 5.89 -2.57 -4.52
C LEU A 408 5.93 -3.78 -5.45
N VAL A 409 5.01 -4.73 -5.28
CA VAL A 409 4.88 -5.90 -6.18
C VAL A 409 4.63 -5.44 -7.62
N ARG A 410 3.73 -4.45 -7.84
CA ARG A 410 3.50 -3.87 -9.18
C ARG A 410 4.78 -3.31 -9.80
N LYS A 411 5.62 -2.63 -9.04
CA LYS A 411 6.91 -2.10 -9.54
C LYS A 411 7.90 -3.19 -9.95
N ILE A 412 7.79 -4.37 -9.33
CA ILE A 412 8.69 -5.50 -9.59
C ILE A 412 8.22 -6.34 -10.78
N ILE A 413 6.93 -6.70 -10.81
CA ILE A 413 6.39 -7.64 -11.83
C ILE A 413 5.71 -6.93 -13.01
N GLY A 414 5.38 -5.66 -12.90
CA GLY A 414 4.70 -4.84 -13.92
C GLY A 414 3.22 -5.17 -14.06
N ALA A 415 2.86 -6.42 -14.35
CA ALA A 415 1.49 -6.84 -14.59
C ALA A 415 1.26 -8.31 -14.22
N PHE A 416 0.02 -8.67 -13.90
CA PHE A 416 -0.42 -10.06 -13.88
C PHE A 416 -0.66 -10.55 -15.31
N ARG A 417 -0.21 -11.78 -15.59
CA ARG A 417 -0.28 -12.39 -16.92
C ARG A 417 -1.46 -13.34 -17.11
N SER A 418 -2.25 -13.58 -16.04
CA SER A 418 -3.44 -14.47 -16.09
C SER A 418 -4.42 -14.11 -14.97
N ASN A 419 -5.70 -14.49 -15.16
CA ASN A 419 -6.70 -14.37 -14.11
C ASN A 419 -6.43 -15.32 -12.93
N ASN A 420 -5.86 -16.50 -13.16
CA ASN A 420 -5.43 -17.39 -12.09
C ASN A 420 -4.32 -16.76 -11.25
N GLY A 421 -3.37 -16.05 -11.88
CA GLY A 421 -2.34 -15.33 -11.17
C GLY A 421 -2.88 -14.22 -10.26
N THR A 422 -3.98 -13.55 -10.66
CA THR A 422 -4.66 -12.56 -9.80
C THR A 422 -5.31 -13.22 -8.59
N LYS A 423 -6.07 -14.31 -8.80
CA LYS A 423 -6.72 -15.07 -7.71
C LYS A 423 -5.68 -15.64 -6.73
N THR A 424 -4.61 -16.25 -7.26
CA THR A 424 -3.48 -16.75 -6.46
C THR A 424 -2.88 -15.65 -5.58
N TYR A 425 -2.69 -14.47 -6.14
CA TYR A 425 -2.19 -13.33 -5.39
C TYR A 425 -3.19 -12.82 -4.35
N GLU A 426 -4.46 -12.64 -4.72
CA GLU A 426 -5.53 -12.25 -3.78
C GLU A 426 -5.54 -13.15 -2.54
N THR A 427 -5.58 -14.46 -2.74
CA THR A 427 -5.66 -15.44 -1.66
C THR A 427 -4.43 -15.38 -0.75
N LEU A 428 -3.25 -15.62 -1.30
CA LEU A 428 -2.05 -15.74 -0.48
C LEU A 428 -1.60 -14.41 0.11
N ALA A 429 -1.70 -13.31 -0.63
CA ALA A 429 -1.32 -11.99 -0.11
C ALA A 429 -2.26 -11.54 1.02
N SER A 430 -3.56 -11.82 0.93
CA SER A 430 -4.52 -11.52 2.00
C SER A 430 -4.26 -12.33 3.26
N LEU A 431 -4.08 -13.64 3.14
CA LEU A 431 -3.82 -14.51 4.28
C LEU A 431 -2.50 -14.16 4.97
N ILE A 432 -1.42 -14.03 4.19
CA ILE A 432 -0.10 -13.68 4.75
C ILE A 432 -0.11 -12.32 5.43
N ALA A 433 -0.73 -11.31 4.83
CA ALA A 433 -0.84 -9.99 5.44
C ALA A 433 -1.72 -10.01 6.70
N THR A 434 -2.81 -10.77 6.71
CA THR A 434 -3.64 -10.99 7.90
C THR A 434 -2.84 -11.60 9.03
N TRP A 435 -2.09 -12.67 8.78
CA TRP A 435 -1.22 -13.29 9.79
C TRP A 435 -0.15 -12.32 10.31
N GLN A 436 0.42 -11.46 9.43
CA GLN A 436 1.36 -10.41 9.86
C GLN A 436 0.72 -9.41 10.82
N TYR A 437 -0.51 -8.94 10.53
CA TYR A 437 -1.22 -8.01 11.41
C TYR A 437 -1.61 -8.66 12.74
N GLN A 438 -1.92 -9.94 12.73
CA GLN A 438 -2.18 -10.75 13.91
C GLN A 438 -0.89 -11.15 14.66
N LYS A 439 0.29 -10.78 14.14
CA LYS A 439 1.62 -11.10 14.70
C LYS A 439 1.87 -12.60 14.82
N LEU A 440 1.27 -13.40 13.95
CA LEU A 440 1.48 -14.83 13.86
C LEU A 440 2.78 -15.15 13.11
N ASP A 441 3.35 -16.33 13.39
CA ASP A 441 4.50 -16.85 12.64
C ASP A 441 4.04 -17.35 11.26
N ILE A 442 4.37 -16.59 10.22
CA ILE A 442 3.96 -16.85 8.84
C ILE A 442 4.39 -18.25 8.39
N LYS A 443 5.59 -18.70 8.78
CA LYS A 443 6.09 -20.02 8.40
C LYS A 443 5.24 -21.12 9.00
N LYS A 444 4.88 -21.00 10.28
CA LYS A 444 4.01 -21.95 10.99
C LYS A 444 2.60 -21.96 10.38
N GLU A 445 2.04 -20.79 10.07
CA GLU A 445 0.70 -20.69 9.49
C GLU A 445 0.64 -21.27 8.07
N LEU A 446 1.67 -21.03 7.25
CA LEU A 446 1.79 -21.67 5.94
C LEU A 446 1.89 -23.19 6.07
N CYS A 447 2.72 -23.69 6.98
CA CYS A 447 2.81 -25.13 7.24
C CYS A 447 1.46 -25.71 7.66
N ARG A 448 0.77 -25.07 8.63
CA ARG A 448 -0.57 -25.48 9.10
C ARG A 448 -1.57 -25.53 7.93
N MET A 449 -1.69 -24.44 7.17
CA MET A 449 -2.61 -24.34 6.04
C MET A 449 -2.36 -25.44 4.99
N LEU A 450 -1.09 -25.66 4.63
CA LEU A 450 -0.72 -26.67 3.63
C LEU A 450 -0.93 -28.09 4.15
N SER A 451 -0.55 -28.36 5.41
CA SER A 451 -0.73 -29.68 6.03
C SER A 451 -2.22 -30.03 6.12
N THR A 452 -3.06 -29.12 6.59
CA THR A 452 -4.50 -29.36 6.73
C THR A 452 -5.19 -29.66 5.39
N ASN A 453 -4.73 -29.06 4.29
CA ASN A 453 -5.47 -29.13 3.02
C ASN A 453 -4.80 -29.99 1.94
N LEU A 454 -3.55 -30.40 2.12
CA LEU A 454 -2.82 -31.22 1.13
C LEU A 454 -2.45 -32.63 1.63
N CYS A 455 -2.42 -32.87 2.93
CA CYS A 455 -2.14 -34.14 3.58
C CYS A 455 -3.42 -34.82 4.02
#